data_f62f1b7538bb2b1ca9a958308748d028
#
_entry.id   f62f1b7538bb2b1ca9a958308748d028
#
_cell.length_a   1.000
_cell.length_b   1.000
_cell.length_c   1.000
_cell.angle_alpha   90.00
_cell.angle_beta   90.00
_cell.angle_gamma   90.00
#
_symmetry.space_group_name_H-M   'P 1'
#
loop_
_entity.id
_entity.type
_entity.pdbx_description
1 polymer ?
#
loop_
_entity_poly.entity_id
_entity_poly.type
_entity_poly.pdbx_seq_one_letter_code
_entity_poly.pdbx_strand_id
1 'polypeptide(L)'
;MYEVKIGEGVGDVKLGMHMDDVRRLFDDLKEYKETPYGYPYEVTYDSNDTFQISYDQSGCVDFINCTDVEKLTMDGESFTENNSLWGLFQWVHKRDPQVEISSDGFCSDALGLGVTLGEEEQFEFCGAQRLFDIIDSIQITVKDFWKNEPKTDDY
;
A
#
# COMPACT_ATOMS: atom_id res chain seq x y z
N MET A 1 8.05 -10.80 10.97
CA MET A 1 7.33 -9.52 10.92
C MET A 1 8.08 -8.55 10.03
N TYR A 2 7.35 -7.79 9.24
CA TYR A 2 7.93 -6.78 8.36
C TYR A 2 7.60 -5.40 8.90
N GLU A 3 8.62 -4.57 9.07
CA GLU A 3 8.41 -3.21 9.55
C GLU A 3 8.04 -2.28 8.38
N VAL A 4 6.93 -1.57 8.53
CA VAL A 4 6.51 -0.54 7.60
C VAL A 4 7.21 0.76 7.96
N LYS A 5 7.93 1.33 7.00
CA LYS A 5 8.57 2.65 7.12
C LYS A 5 8.02 3.56 6.04
N ILE A 6 7.16 4.48 6.46
CA ILE A 6 6.49 5.40 5.53
C ILE A 6 7.51 6.23 4.78
N GLY A 7 7.36 6.27 3.45
CA GLY A 7 8.30 6.97 2.58
C GLY A 7 9.58 6.20 2.26
N GLU A 8 9.79 5.03 2.87
CA GLU A 8 11.01 4.24 2.68
C GLU A 8 10.75 2.85 2.12
N GLY A 9 9.80 2.11 2.69
CA GLY A 9 9.51 0.77 2.23
C GLY A 9 8.90 -0.14 3.30
N VAL A 10 8.99 -1.46 3.08
CA VAL A 10 8.49 -2.50 3.98
C VAL A 10 9.55 -3.59 4.11
N GLY A 11 10.02 -3.84 5.33
CA GLY A 11 11.10 -4.78 5.56
C GLY A 11 12.35 -4.39 4.78
N ASP A 12 12.89 -5.33 4.02
CA ASP A 12 14.07 -5.08 3.17
C ASP A 12 13.73 -4.54 1.80
N VAL A 13 12.46 -4.45 1.43
CA VAL A 13 12.03 -3.87 0.17
C VAL A 13 11.97 -2.35 0.32
N LYS A 14 12.78 -1.64 -0.45
CA LYS A 14 12.85 -0.18 -0.41
C LYS A 14 12.25 0.44 -1.67
N LEU A 15 11.51 1.53 -1.49
CA LEU A 15 11.09 2.36 -2.62
C LEU A 15 12.32 2.83 -3.39
N GLY A 16 12.27 2.77 -4.72
CA GLY A 16 13.39 3.11 -5.58
C GLY A 16 14.39 1.97 -5.83
N MET A 17 14.26 0.85 -5.12
CA MET A 17 15.10 -0.35 -5.34
C MET A 17 14.83 -0.94 -6.73
N HIS A 18 15.88 -1.38 -7.43
CA HIS A 18 15.71 -2.03 -8.73
C HIS A 18 15.10 -3.44 -8.57
N MET A 19 14.28 -3.85 -9.55
CA MET A 19 13.60 -5.15 -9.50
C MET A 19 14.55 -6.34 -9.32
N ASP A 20 15.75 -6.28 -9.87
CA ASP A 20 16.73 -7.36 -9.72
C ASP A 20 17.16 -7.54 -8.26
N ASP A 21 17.26 -6.46 -7.50
CA ASP A 21 17.61 -6.51 -6.10
C ASP A 21 16.43 -7.01 -5.25
N VAL A 22 15.20 -6.64 -5.60
CA VAL A 22 13.99 -7.16 -4.96
C VAL A 22 13.92 -8.69 -5.13
N ARG A 23 14.16 -9.16 -6.34
CA ARG A 23 14.09 -10.59 -6.67
C ARG A 23 15.13 -11.44 -5.95
N ARG A 24 16.21 -10.83 -5.47
CA ARG A 24 17.20 -11.52 -4.63
C ARG A 24 16.74 -11.71 -3.20
N LEU A 25 15.75 -10.95 -2.75
CA LEU A 25 15.22 -11.04 -1.38
C LEU A 25 14.23 -12.19 -1.17
N PHE A 26 13.63 -12.70 -2.25
CA PHE A 26 12.55 -13.68 -2.17
C PHE A 26 12.75 -14.81 -3.17
N ASP A 27 12.36 -16.02 -2.76
CA ASP A 27 12.41 -17.20 -3.63
C ASP A 27 11.08 -17.46 -4.34
N ASP A 28 10.00 -16.81 -3.93
CA ASP A 28 8.63 -17.14 -4.31
C ASP A 28 7.90 -16.04 -5.10
N LEU A 29 8.62 -15.05 -5.61
CA LEU A 29 8.02 -13.99 -6.42
C LEU A 29 7.69 -14.50 -7.82
N LYS A 30 6.49 -14.13 -8.30
CA LYS A 30 6.04 -14.38 -9.69
C LYS A 30 5.88 -13.04 -10.38
N GLU A 31 6.42 -12.96 -11.60
CA GLU A 31 6.32 -11.75 -12.42
C GLU A 31 4.98 -11.73 -13.17
N TYR A 32 4.35 -10.57 -13.16
CA TYR A 32 3.17 -10.26 -13.94
C TYR A 32 3.36 -8.97 -14.70
N LYS A 33 2.72 -8.89 -15.87
CA LYS A 33 2.69 -7.67 -16.69
C LYS A 33 1.26 -7.42 -17.12
N GLU A 34 0.78 -6.22 -16.87
CA GLU A 34 -0.56 -5.82 -17.28
C GLU A 34 -0.61 -4.32 -17.54
N THR A 35 -1.60 -3.90 -18.32
CA THR A 35 -1.89 -2.47 -18.52
C THR A 35 -3.09 -2.14 -17.63
N PRO A 36 -2.88 -1.47 -16.48
CA PRO A 36 -3.99 -1.09 -15.62
C PRO A 36 -4.97 -0.18 -16.34
N TYR A 37 -6.24 -0.23 -15.93
CA TYR A 37 -7.29 0.57 -16.55
C TYR A 37 -6.90 2.06 -16.52
N GLY A 38 -6.95 2.70 -17.69
CA GLY A 38 -6.59 4.10 -17.82
C GLY A 38 -5.10 4.40 -18.01
N TYR A 39 -4.23 3.38 -17.91
CA TYR A 39 -2.81 3.58 -18.12
C TYR A 39 -2.44 3.50 -19.61
N PRO A 40 -1.53 4.35 -20.08
CA PRO A 40 -1.07 4.33 -21.48
C PRO A 40 0.06 3.32 -21.72
N TYR A 41 0.52 2.58 -20.71
CA TYR A 41 1.61 1.61 -20.84
C TYR A 41 1.43 0.44 -19.90
N GLU A 42 2.18 -0.62 -20.17
CA GLU A 42 2.22 -1.84 -19.36
C GLU A 42 3.03 -1.64 -18.08
N VAL A 43 2.53 -2.18 -16.98
CA VAL A 43 3.20 -2.16 -15.68
C VAL A 43 3.69 -3.57 -15.35
N THR A 44 4.92 -3.68 -14.89
CA THR A 44 5.49 -4.92 -14.37
C THR A 44 5.37 -4.95 -12.86
N TYR A 45 4.91 -6.07 -12.32
CA TYR A 45 4.92 -6.27 -10.87
C TYR A 45 5.26 -7.71 -10.50
N ASP A 46 5.83 -7.87 -9.31
CA ASP A 46 6.14 -9.16 -8.73
C ASP A 46 5.21 -9.41 -7.54
N SER A 47 4.77 -10.64 -7.38
CA SER A 47 3.79 -10.99 -6.35
C SER A 47 4.13 -12.30 -5.66
N ASN A 48 3.86 -12.36 -4.36
CA ASN A 48 3.80 -13.58 -3.56
C ASN A 48 2.59 -13.50 -2.62
N ASP A 49 2.50 -14.37 -1.64
CA ASP A 49 1.35 -14.40 -0.73
C ASP A 49 1.24 -13.17 0.18
N THR A 50 2.33 -12.43 0.35
CA THR A 50 2.38 -11.27 1.26
C THR A 50 2.41 -9.95 0.53
N PHE A 51 3.14 -9.88 -0.60
CA PHE A 51 3.44 -8.64 -1.30
C PHE A 51 2.99 -8.66 -2.75
N GLN A 52 2.60 -7.48 -3.22
CA GLN A 52 2.54 -7.15 -4.63
C GLN A 52 3.39 -5.90 -4.81
N ILE A 53 4.48 -6.03 -5.56
CA ILE A 53 5.48 -4.98 -5.71
C ILE A 53 5.47 -4.53 -7.15
N SER A 54 5.13 -3.26 -7.38
CA SER A 54 5.09 -2.67 -8.71
C SER A 54 6.33 -1.83 -8.99
N TYR A 55 6.73 -1.79 -10.24
CA TYR A 55 7.91 -1.08 -10.69
C TYR A 55 7.53 0.03 -11.66
N ASP A 56 8.24 1.14 -11.59
CA ASP A 56 8.10 2.22 -12.56
C ASP A 56 8.75 1.81 -13.91
N GLN A 57 8.72 2.71 -14.89
CA GLN A 57 9.26 2.44 -16.20
C GLN A 57 10.79 2.25 -16.22
N SER A 58 11.48 2.66 -15.16
CA SER A 58 12.91 2.42 -14.98
C SER A 58 13.22 1.08 -14.31
N GLY A 59 12.18 0.32 -13.91
CA GLY A 59 12.34 -0.93 -13.19
C GLY A 59 12.59 -0.76 -11.69
N CYS A 60 12.24 0.38 -11.12
CA CYS A 60 12.42 0.68 -9.70
C CYS A 60 11.09 0.63 -8.95
N VAL A 61 11.13 0.17 -7.70
CA VAL A 61 9.93 0.04 -6.86
C VAL A 61 9.29 1.41 -6.64
N ASP A 62 8.01 1.54 -6.98
CA ASP A 62 7.21 2.73 -6.72
C ASP A 62 5.96 2.46 -5.85
N PHE A 63 5.60 1.18 -5.69
CA PHE A 63 4.38 0.78 -5.00
C PHE A 63 4.56 -0.61 -4.38
N ILE A 64 4.25 -0.72 -3.09
CA ILE A 64 4.27 -1.99 -2.36
C ILE A 64 2.91 -2.19 -1.73
N ASN A 65 2.18 -3.22 -2.17
CA ASN A 65 0.92 -3.62 -1.56
C ASN A 65 1.16 -4.82 -0.66
N CYS A 66 0.71 -4.73 0.59
CA CYS A 66 0.85 -5.80 1.57
C CYS A 66 -0.54 -6.34 1.90
N THR A 67 -0.80 -7.60 1.57
CA THR A 67 -2.09 -8.24 1.78
C THR A 67 -2.17 -9.04 3.07
N ASP A 68 -1.03 -9.41 3.64
CA ASP A 68 -0.96 -10.14 4.91
C ASP A 68 -0.63 -9.16 6.05
N VAL A 69 -1.64 -8.38 6.44
CA VAL A 69 -1.48 -7.27 7.40
C VAL A 69 -1.03 -7.76 8.78
N GLU A 70 -1.32 -9.01 9.11
CA GLU A 70 -0.90 -9.62 10.39
C GLU A 70 0.63 -9.70 10.52
N LYS A 71 1.34 -9.71 9.41
CA LYS A 71 2.81 -9.76 9.40
C LYS A 71 3.47 -8.39 9.45
N LEU A 72 2.69 -7.32 9.57
CA LEU A 72 3.21 -5.95 9.53
C LEU A 72 3.28 -5.31 10.90
N THR A 73 4.32 -4.52 11.10
CA THR A 73 4.43 -3.61 12.26
C THR A 73 4.76 -2.20 11.76
N MET A 74 4.38 -1.20 12.53
CA MET A 74 4.77 0.18 12.30
C MET A 74 5.10 0.82 13.65
N ASP A 75 6.28 1.41 13.78
CA ASP A 75 6.78 1.95 15.03
C ASP A 75 6.76 0.92 16.17
N GLY A 76 7.04 -0.35 15.84
CA GLY A 76 7.08 -1.45 16.81
C GLY A 76 5.72 -2.03 17.20
N GLU A 77 4.63 -1.47 16.67
CA GLU A 77 3.28 -1.95 16.98
C GLU A 77 2.69 -2.76 15.82
N SER A 78 1.99 -3.84 16.15
CA SER A 78 1.26 -4.65 15.19
C SER A 78 0.00 -3.91 14.74
N PHE A 79 -0.31 -3.99 13.44
CA PHE A 79 -1.56 -3.44 12.90
C PHE A 79 -2.79 -4.19 13.40
N THR A 80 -2.64 -5.42 13.87
CA THR A 80 -3.77 -6.26 14.29
C THR A 80 -3.97 -6.33 15.81
N GLU A 81 -3.03 -5.85 16.60
CA GLU A 81 -3.10 -6.02 18.06
C GLU A 81 -3.33 -4.72 18.82
N ASN A 82 -2.63 -3.66 18.44
CA ASN A 82 -2.54 -2.44 19.26
C ASN A 82 -3.16 -1.21 18.62
N ASN A 83 -3.56 -1.28 17.35
CA ASN A 83 -4.11 -0.15 16.62
C ASN A 83 -5.53 -0.45 16.15
N SER A 84 -6.38 0.54 16.17
CA SER A 84 -7.68 0.50 15.50
C SER A 84 -7.56 1.22 14.16
N LEU A 85 -8.49 0.95 13.25
CA LEU A 85 -8.57 1.69 11.99
C LEU A 85 -8.72 3.19 12.24
N TRP A 86 -9.55 3.55 13.21
CA TRP A 86 -9.74 4.95 13.60
C TRP A 86 -8.44 5.57 14.13
N GLY A 87 -7.72 4.84 14.98
CA GLY A 87 -6.42 5.29 15.49
C GLY A 87 -5.40 5.49 14.38
N LEU A 88 -5.36 4.56 13.43
CA LEU A 88 -4.48 4.67 12.27
C LEU A 88 -4.86 5.88 11.41
N PHE A 89 -6.16 6.08 11.15
CA PHE A 89 -6.63 7.23 10.41
C PHE A 89 -6.27 8.55 11.11
N GLN A 90 -6.46 8.64 12.41
CA GLN A 90 -6.09 9.84 13.18
C GLN A 90 -4.58 10.11 13.10
N TRP A 91 -3.77 9.07 13.18
CA TRP A 91 -2.32 9.17 13.05
C TRP A 91 -1.93 9.74 11.68
N VAL A 92 -2.57 9.27 10.61
CA VAL A 92 -2.34 9.75 9.25
C VAL A 92 -2.84 11.20 9.10
N HIS A 93 -4.05 11.48 9.53
CA HIS A 93 -4.67 12.81 9.41
C HIS A 93 -3.88 13.91 10.15
N LYS A 94 -3.28 13.56 11.26
CA LYS A 94 -2.43 14.50 11.99
C LYS A 94 -1.22 14.91 11.17
N ARG A 95 -0.69 14.03 10.35
CA ARG A 95 0.49 14.27 9.52
C ARG A 95 0.15 14.78 8.12
N ASP A 96 -1.01 14.42 7.63
CA ASP A 96 -1.56 14.86 6.36
C ASP A 96 -3.04 15.20 6.52
N PRO A 97 -3.37 16.46 6.84
CA PRO A 97 -4.77 16.89 6.98
C PRO A 97 -5.59 16.76 5.70
N GLN A 98 -4.95 16.57 4.55
CA GLN A 98 -5.61 16.41 3.26
C GLN A 98 -5.78 14.94 2.84
N VAL A 99 -5.60 14.01 3.76
CA VAL A 99 -5.82 12.59 3.48
C VAL A 99 -7.22 12.38 2.90
N GLU A 100 -7.29 11.61 1.81
CA GLU A 100 -8.54 11.33 1.13
C GLU A 100 -9.19 10.07 1.66
N ILE A 101 -10.49 10.16 1.96
CA ILE A 101 -11.32 9.05 2.42
C ILE A 101 -12.24 8.62 1.27
N SER A 102 -12.32 7.31 1.05
CA SER A 102 -13.27 6.71 0.12
C SER A 102 -14.08 5.62 0.84
N SER A 103 -15.04 5.02 0.15
CA SER A 103 -15.84 3.93 0.72
C SER A 103 -15.02 2.68 1.04
N ASP A 104 -13.86 2.51 0.42
CA ASP A 104 -13.01 1.32 0.55
C ASP A 104 -11.71 1.57 1.32
N GLY A 105 -11.55 2.75 1.93
CA GLY A 105 -10.39 3.04 2.76
C GLY A 105 -9.96 4.50 2.71
N PHE A 106 -8.68 4.72 2.88
CA PHE A 106 -8.11 6.07 2.78
C PHE A 106 -6.70 6.02 2.22
N CYS A 107 -6.25 7.13 1.64
CA CYS A 107 -4.88 7.25 1.14
C CYS A 107 -4.33 8.66 1.35
N SER A 108 -3.03 8.72 1.53
CA SER A 108 -2.27 9.96 1.70
C SER A 108 -1.15 10.00 0.68
N ASP A 109 -1.27 10.89 -0.30
CA ASP A 109 -0.21 11.12 -1.29
C ASP A 109 1.04 11.72 -0.64
N ALA A 110 0.85 12.59 0.34
CA ALA A 110 1.98 13.23 1.01
C ALA A 110 2.86 12.24 1.76
N LEU A 111 2.25 11.22 2.37
CA LEU A 111 2.98 10.20 3.12
C LEU A 111 3.34 8.98 2.27
N GLY A 112 2.66 8.75 1.16
CA GLY A 112 2.80 7.53 0.39
C GLY A 112 2.22 6.32 1.13
N LEU A 113 1.05 6.48 1.72
CA LEU A 113 0.37 5.44 2.50
C LEU A 113 -1.08 5.30 2.07
N GLY A 114 -1.50 4.06 1.81
CA GLY A 114 -2.89 3.71 1.57
C GLY A 114 -3.32 2.58 2.49
N VAL A 115 -4.60 2.55 2.83
CA VAL A 115 -5.23 1.48 3.59
C VAL A 115 -6.52 1.10 2.88
N THR A 116 -6.65 -0.19 2.54
CA THR A 116 -7.84 -0.73 1.87
C THR A 116 -8.59 -1.65 2.80
N LEU A 117 -9.90 -1.50 2.86
CA LEU A 117 -10.80 -2.34 3.63
C LEU A 117 -11.32 -3.50 2.76
N GLY A 118 -11.70 -4.61 3.39
CA GLY A 118 -12.38 -5.70 2.72
C GLY A 118 -13.75 -5.27 2.18
N GLU A 119 -14.22 -5.89 1.11
CA GLU A 119 -15.47 -5.52 0.45
C GLU A 119 -16.70 -5.57 1.36
N GLU A 120 -16.76 -6.56 2.24
CA GLU A 120 -17.90 -6.76 3.13
C GLU A 120 -18.04 -5.67 4.19
N GLU A 121 -16.96 -4.98 4.50
CA GLU A 121 -16.87 -4.02 5.60
C GLU A 121 -16.81 -2.57 5.14
N GLN A 122 -16.79 -2.31 3.85
CA GLN A 122 -16.66 -0.94 3.32
C GLN A 122 -17.74 0.01 3.84
N PHE A 123 -18.96 -0.50 4.00
CA PHE A 123 -20.09 0.30 4.47
C PHE A 123 -20.07 0.56 5.99
N GLU A 124 -19.19 -0.12 6.72
CA GLU A 124 -19.06 0.00 8.17
C GLU A 124 -17.94 0.95 8.60
N PHE A 125 -17.35 1.67 7.66
CA PHE A 125 -16.21 2.55 7.94
C PHE A 125 -16.46 3.52 9.11
N CYS A 126 -17.71 3.94 9.32
CA CYS A 126 -18.07 4.81 10.43
C CYS A 126 -18.11 4.11 11.79
N GLY A 127 -18.14 2.79 11.82
CA GLY A 127 -18.19 1.99 13.06
C GLY A 127 -16.78 1.65 13.56
N ALA A 128 -16.02 2.65 13.95
CA ALA A 128 -14.57 2.60 14.14
C ALA A 128 -14.04 1.49 15.04
N GLN A 129 -14.76 1.12 16.10
CA GLN A 129 -14.24 0.12 17.05
C GLN A 129 -14.19 -1.29 16.50
N ARG A 130 -14.88 -1.56 15.40
CA ARG A 130 -15.03 -2.90 14.84
C ARG A 130 -14.16 -3.11 13.61
N LEU A 131 -13.50 -2.07 13.14
CA LEU A 131 -12.86 -2.06 11.84
C LEU A 131 -11.42 -2.54 11.85
N PHE A 132 -10.88 -2.79 13.02
CA PHE A 132 -9.49 -3.16 13.16
C PHE A 132 -9.12 -4.45 12.41
N ASP A 133 -9.98 -5.48 12.52
CA ASP A 133 -9.73 -6.79 11.91
C ASP A 133 -10.08 -6.85 10.42
N ILE A 134 -10.52 -5.75 9.83
CA ILE A 134 -11.06 -5.74 8.47
C ILE A 134 -10.16 -5.02 7.46
N ILE A 135 -8.96 -4.63 7.86
CA ILE A 135 -8.00 -4.07 6.93
C ILE A 135 -7.57 -5.18 5.97
N ASP A 136 -7.87 -5.02 4.69
CA ASP A 136 -7.54 -5.97 3.64
C ASP A 136 -6.08 -5.85 3.21
N SER A 137 -5.62 -4.63 3.03
CA SER A 137 -4.26 -4.39 2.58
C SER A 137 -3.77 -3.00 2.95
N ILE A 138 -2.45 -2.86 2.97
CA ILE A 138 -1.77 -1.59 3.20
C ILE A 138 -0.81 -1.35 2.04
N GLN A 139 -0.82 -0.14 1.49
CA GLN A 139 0.02 0.27 0.40
C GLN A 139 1.08 1.27 0.87
N ILE A 140 2.32 1.05 0.51
CA ILE A 140 3.42 1.99 0.70
C ILE A 140 3.93 2.39 -0.68
N THR A 141 3.94 3.68 -0.96
CA THR A 141 4.25 4.20 -2.29
C THR A 141 5.27 5.33 -2.22
N VAL A 142 5.83 5.66 -3.37
CA VAL A 142 6.55 6.92 -3.52
C VAL A 142 5.57 8.08 -3.30
N LYS A 143 6.10 9.21 -2.84
CA LYS A 143 5.28 10.41 -2.61
C LYS A 143 4.53 10.81 -3.88
N ASP A 144 3.28 11.23 -3.72
CA ASP A 144 2.40 11.68 -4.80
C ASP A 144 2.12 10.60 -5.86
N PHE A 145 2.22 9.32 -5.50
CA PHE A 145 1.97 8.20 -6.41
C PHE A 145 0.60 8.29 -7.08
N TRP A 146 -0.46 8.42 -6.27
CA TRP A 146 -1.83 8.46 -6.82
C TRP A 146 -2.10 9.74 -7.60
N LYS A 147 -1.56 10.86 -7.13
CA LYS A 147 -1.68 12.15 -7.81
C LYS A 147 -1.01 12.14 -9.18
N ASN A 148 0.11 11.43 -9.30
CA ASN A 148 0.91 11.37 -10.51
C ASN A 148 0.60 10.14 -11.37
N GLU A 149 -0.43 9.36 -11.06
CA GLU A 149 -0.80 8.22 -11.89
C GLU A 149 -1.02 8.66 -13.35
N PRO A 150 -0.39 7.96 -14.32
CA PRO A 150 -0.43 8.37 -15.72
C PRO A 150 -1.72 7.92 -16.41
N LYS A 151 -2.86 8.18 -15.81
CA LYS A 151 -4.15 7.80 -16.36
C LYS A 151 -4.56 8.72 -17.51
N THR A 152 -5.21 8.15 -18.51
CA THR A 152 -5.77 8.94 -19.61
C THR A 152 -7.13 9.52 -19.18
N ASP A 153 -7.52 10.65 -19.81
CA ASP A 153 -8.78 11.35 -19.50
C ASP A 153 -10.03 10.69 -20.10
N ASP A 154 -9.90 9.52 -20.70
CA ASP A 154 -10.92 8.87 -21.50
C ASP A 154 -11.82 7.89 -20.73
N TYR A 155 -11.93 8.05 -19.39
CA TYR A 155 -12.88 7.21 -18.66
C TYR A 155 -13.51 7.88 -17.47
#